data_b18b170866d8ee5a5c2c723182cf3228
#
_entry.id   b18b170866d8ee5a5c2c723182cf3228
#
_cell.length_a   1.000
_cell.length_b   1.000
_cell.length_c   1.000
_cell.angle_alpha   90.00
_cell.angle_beta   90.00
_cell.angle_gamma   90.00
#
_symmetry.space_group_name_H-M   'P 1'
#
loop_
_entity.id
_entity.type
_entity.pdbx_description
1 polymer ?
#
loop_
_entity_poly.entity_id
_entity_poly.type
_entity_poly.pdbx_seq_one_letter_code
_entity_poly.pdbx_strand_id
1 'polypeptide(L)'
;VRDIDAVRQALGAAQINLWGGSYGTRAALEYLRQFPQHVRSVVLDGVAPAAMALPASFAVDSEAALQNLVERCRSEPACSRLHPTLAADIDALLKGAAGGTRVTVAHPVTGAPESLTIDRTALAGMLRSPLYVPQLSAVLPHALARAGRGDWNPLLALHTALAGGVQDNFAEVMHFAVVCAEDLPRVGPAEMAASRATRFGTSFLDLYAQACRKLPVRPAPPAFYEPPTANVPVLILSGGADPVTPPRHGEAIAKELPNVRHFVAPHLGHGVSGQGCAPELIGRFVRAAGFTDDQGKPIEGSCLDKLPAAPVFLAPATRPTEGMQRP
;
A
#
# COMPACT_ATOMS: atom_id res chain seq x y z
N VAL A 1 -14.05 4.59 -16.90
CA VAL A 1 -15.31 4.92 -16.21
C VAL A 1 -16.50 4.96 -17.15
N ARG A 2 -16.37 5.37 -18.42
CA ARG A 2 -17.47 5.35 -19.40
C ARG A 2 -18.00 3.95 -19.66
N ASP A 3 -17.14 2.94 -19.71
CA ASP A 3 -17.53 1.54 -19.89
C ASP A 3 -18.31 1.03 -18.67
N ILE A 4 -17.95 1.48 -17.45
CA ILE A 4 -18.72 1.19 -16.23
C ILE A 4 -20.13 1.76 -16.33
N ASP A 5 -20.29 2.99 -16.83
CA ASP A 5 -21.62 3.58 -17.04
C ASP A 5 -22.42 2.87 -18.14
N ALA A 6 -21.78 2.43 -19.22
CA ALA A 6 -22.43 1.60 -20.24
C ALA A 6 -22.94 0.28 -19.69
N VAL A 7 -22.15 -0.38 -18.80
CA VAL A 7 -22.60 -1.60 -18.10
C VAL A 7 -23.80 -1.30 -17.18
N ARG A 8 -23.75 -0.21 -16.40
CA ARG A 8 -24.89 0.23 -15.58
C ARG A 8 -26.16 0.40 -16.42
N GLN A 9 -26.05 1.06 -17.55
CA GLN A 9 -27.17 1.27 -18.49
C GLN A 9 -27.72 -0.06 -19.03
N ALA A 10 -26.82 -0.96 -19.45
CA ALA A 10 -27.21 -2.28 -19.97
C ALA A 10 -27.94 -3.13 -18.90
N LEU A 11 -27.61 -2.95 -17.63
CA LEU A 11 -28.28 -3.60 -16.49
C LEU A 11 -29.57 -2.90 -16.09
N GLY A 12 -29.95 -1.77 -16.71
CA GLY A 12 -31.14 -1.00 -16.37
C GLY A 12 -31.08 -0.34 -14.98
N ALA A 13 -29.91 -0.24 -14.37
CA ALA A 13 -29.78 0.35 -13.04
C ALA A 13 -29.78 1.88 -13.13
N ALA A 14 -30.72 2.54 -12.43
CA ALA A 14 -30.78 4.01 -12.36
C ALA A 14 -29.53 4.58 -11.66
N GLN A 15 -29.16 3.99 -10.52
CA GLN A 15 -27.99 4.35 -9.74
C GLN A 15 -27.25 3.09 -9.29
N ILE A 16 -25.94 3.24 -9.03
CA ILE A 16 -25.07 2.20 -8.48
C ILE A 16 -24.36 2.68 -7.21
N ASN A 17 -23.99 1.74 -6.35
CA ASN A 17 -23.03 2.00 -5.29
C ASN A 17 -21.64 1.68 -5.85
N LEU A 18 -20.67 2.56 -5.56
CA LEU A 18 -19.28 2.35 -5.95
C LEU A 18 -18.47 1.86 -4.74
N TRP A 19 -17.63 0.87 -4.96
CA TRP A 19 -16.59 0.49 -4.01
C TRP A 19 -15.27 0.39 -4.75
N GLY A 20 -14.31 1.24 -4.36
CA GLY A 20 -12.99 1.27 -4.93
C GLY A 20 -11.93 1.01 -3.87
N GLY A 21 -10.99 0.12 -4.16
CA GLY A 21 -9.79 -0.09 -3.36
C GLY A 21 -8.55 0.40 -4.10
N SER A 22 -7.61 1.08 -3.41
CA SER A 22 -6.35 1.53 -3.99
C SER A 22 -6.59 2.39 -5.25
N TYR A 23 -6.04 2.04 -6.42
CA TYR A 23 -6.32 2.74 -7.69
C TYR A 23 -7.83 2.79 -8.02
N GLY A 24 -8.60 1.78 -7.61
CA GLY A 24 -10.06 1.78 -7.78
C GLY A 24 -10.77 2.97 -7.12
N THR A 25 -10.17 3.57 -6.10
CA THR A 25 -10.68 4.81 -5.48
C THR A 25 -10.61 5.99 -6.44
N ARG A 26 -9.53 6.09 -7.21
CA ARG A 26 -9.37 7.12 -8.27
C ARG A 26 -10.42 6.91 -9.37
N ALA A 27 -10.62 5.68 -9.81
CA ALA A 27 -11.66 5.35 -10.78
C ALA A 27 -13.08 5.67 -10.25
N ALA A 28 -13.35 5.41 -8.96
CA ALA A 28 -14.62 5.74 -8.33
C ALA A 28 -14.85 7.25 -8.23
N LEU A 29 -13.83 8.01 -7.84
CA LEU A 29 -13.88 9.48 -7.81
C LEU A 29 -14.08 10.07 -9.19
N GLU A 30 -13.41 9.55 -10.21
CA GLU A 30 -13.59 10.00 -11.60
C GLU A 30 -14.98 9.62 -12.14
N TYR A 31 -15.52 8.46 -11.76
CA TYR A 31 -16.90 8.10 -12.10
C TYR A 31 -17.89 9.05 -11.42
N LEU A 32 -17.71 9.34 -10.14
CA LEU A 32 -18.53 10.29 -9.39
C LEU A 32 -18.48 11.70 -10.02
N ARG A 33 -17.32 12.13 -10.48
CA ARG A 33 -17.13 13.42 -11.16
C ARG A 33 -17.89 13.48 -12.49
N GLN A 34 -17.83 12.41 -13.31
CA GLN A 34 -18.46 12.39 -14.64
C GLN A 34 -19.96 12.07 -14.60
N PHE A 35 -20.42 11.23 -13.68
CA PHE A 35 -21.77 10.66 -13.63
C PHE A 35 -22.41 10.77 -12.23
N PRO A 36 -22.40 11.93 -11.58
CA PRO A 36 -22.86 12.05 -10.19
C PRO A 36 -24.30 11.62 -9.97
N GLN A 37 -25.19 11.82 -10.96
CA GLN A 37 -26.61 11.45 -10.91
C GLN A 37 -26.81 9.93 -10.92
N HIS A 38 -25.82 9.15 -11.34
CA HIS A 38 -25.88 7.69 -11.40
C HIS A 38 -25.26 7.01 -10.16
N VAL A 39 -24.78 7.79 -9.19
CA VAL A 39 -24.13 7.26 -7.98
C VAL A 39 -25.06 7.43 -6.78
N ARG A 40 -25.28 6.33 -6.05
CA ARG A 40 -26.09 6.32 -4.83
C ARG A 40 -25.22 6.50 -3.58
N SER A 41 -24.08 5.83 -3.50
CA SER A 41 -23.08 5.97 -2.44
C SER A 41 -21.71 5.48 -2.91
N VAL A 42 -20.64 5.91 -2.23
CA VAL A 42 -19.26 5.55 -2.58
C VAL A 42 -18.51 5.06 -1.34
N VAL A 43 -17.79 3.96 -1.46
CA VAL A 43 -16.81 3.47 -0.48
C VAL A 43 -15.43 3.53 -1.11
N LEU A 44 -14.49 4.21 -0.44
CA LEU A 44 -13.10 4.37 -0.88
C LEU A 44 -12.19 3.74 0.17
N ASP A 45 -11.43 2.72 -0.21
CA ASP A 45 -10.50 2.02 0.67
C ASP A 45 -9.06 2.22 0.23
N GLY A 46 -8.25 2.91 1.02
CA GLY A 46 -6.88 3.26 0.66
C GLY A 46 -6.84 4.24 -0.52
N VAL A 47 -7.19 5.49 -0.26
CA VAL A 47 -7.44 6.50 -1.30
C VAL A 47 -6.18 6.87 -2.07
N ALA A 48 -6.22 6.70 -3.40
CA ALA A 48 -5.22 7.20 -4.35
C ALA A 48 -5.82 8.37 -5.16
N PRO A 49 -5.80 9.60 -4.64
CA PRO A 49 -6.42 10.74 -5.31
C PRO A 49 -5.71 11.06 -6.63
N ALA A 50 -6.42 11.72 -7.56
CA ALA A 50 -5.80 12.18 -8.80
C ALA A 50 -4.63 13.14 -8.56
N ALA A 51 -4.63 13.87 -7.43
CA ALA A 51 -3.54 14.74 -7.01
C ALA A 51 -2.26 13.99 -6.59
N MET A 52 -2.35 12.69 -6.26
CA MET A 52 -1.19 11.85 -5.95
C MET A 52 -0.30 11.69 -7.19
N ALA A 53 0.99 11.92 -7.06
CA ALA A 53 1.95 11.80 -8.15
C ALA A 53 2.80 10.53 -8.00
N LEU A 54 2.39 9.45 -8.68
CA LEU A 54 3.16 8.20 -8.74
C LEU A 54 4.32 8.32 -9.74
N PRO A 55 5.46 7.68 -9.47
CA PRO A 55 5.80 6.90 -8.29
C PRO A 55 6.48 7.72 -7.17
N ALA A 56 6.52 9.05 -7.25
CA ALA A 56 7.21 9.89 -6.26
C ALA A 56 6.65 9.68 -4.84
N SER A 57 5.32 9.58 -4.72
CA SER A 57 4.67 9.31 -3.44
C SER A 57 5.03 7.95 -2.84
N PHE A 58 5.38 6.93 -3.65
CA PHE A 58 5.82 5.63 -3.14
C PHE A 58 7.03 5.75 -2.20
N ALA A 59 8.00 6.58 -2.56
CA ALA A 59 9.19 6.77 -1.73
C ALA A 59 8.84 7.42 -0.39
N VAL A 60 8.01 8.46 -0.43
CA VAL A 60 7.62 9.25 0.77
C VAL A 60 6.71 8.44 1.69
N ASP A 61 5.69 7.78 1.15
CA ASP A 61 4.72 7.02 1.94
C ASP A 61 5.33 5.74 2.52
N SER A 62 6.18 5.05 1.74
CA SER A 62 6.91 3.87 2.22
C SER A 62 7.94 4.23 3.28
N GLU A 63 8.61 5.40 3.18
CA GLU A 63 9.52 5.88 4.21
C GLU A 63 8.76 6.11 5.54
N ALA A 64 7.61 6.76 5.49
CA ALA A 64 6.79 6.99 6.67
C ALA A 64 6.34 5.67 7.33
N ALA A 65 5.92 4.69 6.53
CA ALA A 65 5.53 3.35 7.02
C ALA A 65 6.72 2.58 7.61
N LEU A 66 7.91 2.67 6.98
CA LEU A 66 9.14 2.04 7.48
C LEU A 66 9.60 2.69 8.80
N GLN A 67 9.54 4.02 8.89
CA GLN A 67 9.84 4.74 10.14
C GLN A 67 8.88 4.35 11.26
N ASN A 68 7.58 4.21 10.96
CA ASN A 68 6.59 3.74 11.92
C ASN A 68 6.90 2.32 12.42
N LEU A 69 7.31 1.41 11.53
CA LEU A 69 7.76 0.08 11.91
C LEU A 69 8.99 0.11 12.84
N VAL A 70 10.00 0.92 12.52
CA VAL A 70 11.21 1.09 13.34
C VAL A 70 10.85 1.63 14.73
N GLU A 71 9.98 2.63 14.80
CA GLU A 71 9.56 3.23 16.06
C GLU A 71 8.75 2.23 16.91
N ARG A 72 7.86 1.47 16.30
CA ARG A 72 7.14 0.39 16.99
C ARG A 72 8.09 -0.65 17.55
N CYS A 73 9.09 -1.07 16.77
CA CYS A 73 10.11 -2.02 17.24
C CYS A 73 10.92 -1.43 18.42
N ARG A 74 11.26 -0.14 18.35
CA ARG A 74 11.96 0.57 19.42
C ARG A 74 11.16 0.64 20.72
N SER A 75 9.85 0.84 20.58
CA SER A 75 8.92 0.99 21.72
C SER A 75 8.52 -0.36 22.33
N GLU A 76 8.63 -1.48 21.59
CA GLU A 76 8.33 -2.81 22.07
C GLU A 76 9.58 -3.45 22.72
N PRO A 77 9.58 -3.72 24.03
CA PRO A 77 10.78 -4.17 24.74
C PRO A 77 11.42 -5.44 24.17
N ALA A 78 10.63 -6.38 23.66
CA ALA A 78 11.16 -7.62 23.10
C ALA A 78 11.84 -7.36 21.73
N CYS A 79 11.23 -6.54 20.88
CA CYS A 79 11.80 -6.16 19.59
C CYS A 79 13.07 -5.31 19.76
N SER A 80 13.01 -4.30 20.62
CA SER A 80 14.14 -3.41 20.90
C SER A 80 15.38 -4.15 21.40
N ARG A 81 15.20 -5.19 22.25
CA ARG A 81 16.32 -6.03 22.70
C ARG A 81 16.91 -6.90 21.59
N LEU A 82 16.07 -7.42 20.68
CA LEU A 82 16.51 -8.28 19.58
C LEU A 82 17.10 -7.48 18.40
N HIS A 83 16.62 -6.26 18.18
CA HIS A 83 16.97 -5.43 17.03
C HIS A 83 17.31 -4.00 17.46
N PRO A 84 18.32 -3.78 18.34
CA PRO A 84 18.63 -2.47 18.92
C PRO A 84 19.13 -1.46 17.87
N THR A 85 19.64 -1.94 16.74
CA THR A 85 20.25 -1.16 15.66
C THR A 85 19.44 -1.17 14.37
N LEU A 86 18.14 -1.55 14.42
CA LEU A 86 17.32 -1.79 13.24
C LEU A 86 17.41 -0.69 12.17
N ALA A 87 17.34 0.58 12.57
CA ALA A 87 17.44 1.70 11.63
C ALA A 87 18.81 1.75 10.95
N ALA A 88 19.90 1.59 11.72
CA ALA A 88 21.25 1.57 11.18
C ALA A 88 21.52 0.35 10.29
N ASP A 89 20.92 -0.80 10.63
CA ASP A 89 21.03 -2.03 9.84
C ASP A 89 20.37 -1.86 8.47
N ILE A 90 19.19 -1.21 8.41
CA ILE A 90 18.51 -0.84 7.16
C ILE A 90 19.41 0.06 6.32
N ASP A 91 19.98 1.11 6.91
CA ASP A 91 20.85 2.05 6.21
C ASP A 91 22.14 1.38 5.68
N ALA A 92 22.72 0.45 6.45
CA ALA A 92 23.88 -0.33 6.05
C ALA A 92 23.57 -1.27 4.87
N LEU A 93 22.43 -1.96 4.89
CA LEU A 93 21.98 -2.81 3.78
C LEU A 93 21.76 -2.00 2.50
N LEU A 94 21.09 -0.85 2.59
CA LEU A 94 20.86 0.06 1.44
C LEU A 94 22.15 0.62 0.87
N LYS A 95 23.13 0.93 1.73
CA LYS A 95 24.47 1.37 1.31
C LYS A 95 25.23 0.24 0.62
N GLY A 96 25.19 -0.98 1.14
CA GLY A 96 25.79 -2.17 0.53
C GLY A 96 25.19 -2.50 -0.84
N ALA A 97 23.89 -2.33 -1.00
CA ALA A 97 23.18 -2.60 -2.25
C ALA A 97 23.45 -1.56 -3.37
N ALA A 98 24.08 -0.43 -3.08
CA ALA A 98 24.34 0.61 -4.07
C ALA A 98 25.19 0.15 -5.27
N GLY A 99 26.13 -0.78 -5.04
CA GLY A 99 26.98 -1.40 -6.08
C GLY A 99 26.48 -2.74 -6.59
N GLY A 100 25.33 -3.21 -6.08
CA GLY A 100 24.83 -4.56 -6.31
C GLY A 100 25.55 -5.60 -5.43
N THR A 101 24.79 -6.30 -4.58
CA THR A 101 25.29 -7.39 -3.74
C THR A 101 24.90 -8.73 -4.36
N ARG A 102 25.89 -9.55 -4.75
CA ARG A 102 25.61 -10.92 -5.21
C ARG A 102 25.35 -11.82 -4.01
N VAL A 103 24.23 -12.51 -4.04
CA VAL A 103 23.78 -13.41 -2.98
C VAL A 103 23.38 -14.76 -3.57
N THR A 104 23.55 -15.83 -2.79
CA THR A 104 22.97 -17.13 -3.12
C THR A 104 21.84 -17.42 -2.13
N VAL A 105 20.66 -17.68 -2.66
CA VAL A 105 19.44 -17.93 -1.90
C VAL A 105 18.79 -19.24 -2.34
N ALA A 106 17.95 -19.81 -1.51
CA ALA A 106 17.06 -20.88 -1.93
C ALA A 106 15.86 -20.30 -2.65
N HIS A 107 15.55 -20.77 -3.84
CA HIS A 107 14.33 -20.34 -4.56
C HIS A 107 13.09 -20.63 -3.69
N PRO A 108 12.22 -19.64 -3.42
CA PRO A 108 11.17 -19.77 -2.40
C PRO A 108 10.13 -20.87 -2.68
N VAL A 109 10.00 -21.29 -3.93
CA VAL A 109 9.06 -22.35 -4.34
C VAL A 109 9.76 -23.71 -4.50
N THR A 110 10.91 -23.74 -5.16
CA THR A 110 11.58 -25.01 -5.52
C THR A 110 12.66 -25.46 -4.52
N GLY A 111 13.15 -24.52 -3.68
CA GLY A 111 14.27 -24.76 -2.77
C GLY A 111 15.64 -24.85 -3.46
N ALA A 112 15.73 -24.78 -4.79
CA ALA A 112 16.98 -24.84 -5.51
C ALA A 112 17.86 -23.60 -5.23
N PRO A 113 19.21 -23.75 -5.14
CA PRO A 113 20.10 -22.60 -5.00
C PRO A 113 20.02 -21.69 -6.22
N GLU A 114 19.85 -20.41 -5.99
CA GLU A 114 19.79 -19.36 -7.02
C GLU A 114 20.72 -18.21 -6.67
N SER A 115 21.47 -17.73 -7.66
CA SER A 115 22.35 -16.56 -7.51
C SER A 115 21.67 -15.31 -8.04
N LEU A 116 21.43 -14.36 -7.16
CA LEU A 116 20.79 -13.08 -7.46
C LEU A 116 21.74 -11.91 -7.21
N THR A 117 21.52 -10.82 -7.91
CA THR A 117 22.15 -9.54 -7.59
C THR A 117 21.10 -8.62 -6.99
N ILE A 118 21.27 -8.28 -5.72
CA ILE A 118 20.41 -7.33 -5.01
C ILE A 118 21.01 -5.94 -5.17
N ASP A 119 20.42 -5.14 -6.02
CA ASP A 119 20.73 -3.72 -6.14
C ASP A 119 19.83 -2.88 -5.22
N ARG A 120 20.04 -1.56 -5.21
CA ARG A 120 19.26 -0.65 -4.38
C ARG A 120 17.76 -0.68 -4.70
N THR A 121 17.39 -0.83 -5.97
CA THR A 121 15.99 -0.87 -6.40
C THR A 121 15.30 -2.16 -5.95
N ALA A 122 15.97 -3.30 -6.11
CA ALA A 122 15.49 -4.58 -5.60
C ALA A 122 15.32 -4.55 -4.08
N LEU A 123 16.31 -4.04 -3.35
CA LEU A 123 16.21 -3.92 -1.88
C LEU A 123 15.10 -2.97 -1.45
N ALA A 124 14.91 -1.84 -2.13
CA ALA A 124 13.80 -0.93 -1.87
C ALA A 124 12.44 -1.64 -2.06
N GLY A 125 12.30 -2.45 -3.10
CA GLY A 125 11.13 -3.32 -3.30
C GLY A 125 10.93 -4.33 -2.17
N MET A 126 12.00 -5.00 -1.72
CA MET A 126 11.98 -5.97 -0.62
C MET A 126 11.63 -5.32 0.72
N LEU A 127 12.01 -4.07 0.96
CA LEU A 127 11.60 -3.30 2.14
C LEU A 127 10.13 -2.90 2.07
N ARG A 128 9.68 -2.44 0.90
CA ARG A 128 8.33 -1.89 0.71
C ARG A 128 7.24 -2.96 0.72
N SER A 129 7.44 -4.09 0.04
CA SER A 129 6.41 -5.10 -0.15
C SER A 129 5.83 -5.63 1.17
N PRO A 130 6.60 -6.02 2.19
CA PRO A 130 6.05 -6.51 3.45
C PRO A 130 5.22 -5.46 4.21
N LEU A 131 5.47 -4.16 3.98
CA LEU A 131 4.76 -3.08 4.69
C LEU A 131 3.26 -3.01 4.33
N TYR A 132 2.85 -3.57 3.19
CA TYR A 132 1.43 -3.63 2.80
C TYR A 132 0.57 -4.40 3.79
N VAL A 133 1.15 -5.42 4.45
CA VAL A 133 0.44 -6.35 5.32
C VAL A 133 1.09 -6.33 6.70
N PRO A 134 0.38 -5.89 7.76
CA PRO A 134 0.96 -5.75 9.10
C PRO A 134 1.62 -7.02 9.64
N GLN A 135 1.08 -8.19 9.31
CA GLN A 135 1.63 -9.49 9.71
C GLN A 135 2.99 -9.77 9.06
N LEU A 136 3.16 -9.38 7.78
CA LEU A 136 4.45 -9.50 7.09
C LEU A 136 5.44 -8.45 7.59
N SER A 137 4.98 -7.21 7.81
CA SER A 137 5.83 -6.13 8.33
C SER A 137 6.36 -6.46 9.74
N ALA A 138 5.60 -7.19 10.55
CA ALA A 138 6.03 -7.63 11.88
C ALA A 138 7.23 -8.59 11.85
N VAL A 139 7.43 -9.32 10.75
CA VAL A 139 8.58 -10.22 10.53
C VAL A 139 9.80 -9.49 9.96
N LEU A 140 9.60 -8.31 9.37
CA LEU A 140 10.65 -7.57 8.66
C LEU A 140 11.90 -7.27 9.50
N PRO A 141 11.82 -6.88 10.79
CA PRO A 141 13.02 -6.69 11.63
C PRO A 141 13.88 -7.93 11.71
N HIS A 142 13.29 -9.12 11.88
CA HIS A 142 14.02 -10.39 11.90
C HIS A 142 14.68 -10.70 10.55
N ALA A 143 13.95 -10.54 9.45
CA ALA A 143 14.46 -10.78 8.11
C ALA A 143 15.65 -9.86 7.77
N LEU A 144 15.57 -8.58 8.15
CA LEU A 144 16.68 -7.61 7.97
C LEU A 144 17.92 -7.99 8.79
N ALA A 145 17.73 -8.37 10.04
CA ALA A 145 18.83 -8.86 10.88
C ALA A 145 19.51 -10.12 10.31
N ARG A 146 18.76 -11.00 9.63
CA ARG A 146 19.31 -12.16 8.91
C ARG A 146 20.08 -11.75 7.66
N ALA A 147 19.51 -10.84 6.85
CA ALA A 147 20.16 -10.31 5.66
C ALA A 147 21.48 -9.60 5.99
N GLY A 148 21.55 -8.84 7.09
CA GLY A 148 22.77 -8.22 7.59
C GLY A 148 23.88 -9.22 7.97
N ARG A 149 23.53 -10.49 8.21
CA ARG A 149 24.46 -11.61 8.44
C ARG A 149 24.69 -12.49 7.21
N GLY A 150 24.20 -12.07 6.04
CA GLY A 150 24.37 -12.76 4.77
C GLY A 150 23.26 -13.77 4.43
N ASP A 151 22.29 -13.99 5.28
CA ASP A 151 21.14 -14.84 4.98
C ASP A 151 19.95 -14.02 4.49
N TRP A 152 19.81 -13.95 3.17
CA TRP A 152 18.78 -13.19 2.48
C TRP A 152 17.47 -13.95 2.27
N ASN A 153 17.42 -15.26 2.58
CA ASN A 153 16.24 -16.08 2.33
C ASN A 153 14.97 -15.55 3.02
N PRO A 154 14.98 -15.12 4.31
CA PRO A 154 13.78 -14.61 4.95
C PRO A 154 13.25 -13.31 4.31
N LEU A 155 14.15 -12.42 3.89
CA LEU A 155 13.76 -11.15 3.26
C LEU A 155 13.18 -11.38 1.87
N LEU A 156 13.78 -12.28 1.08
CA LEU A 156 13.25 -12.68 -0.22
C LEU A 156 11.88 -13.37 -0.07
N ALA A 157 11.73 -14.26 0.90
CA ALA A 157 10.46 -14.93 1.16
C ALA A 157 9.34 -13.95 1.53
N LEU A 158 9.63 -12.94 2.35
CA LEU A 158 8.66 -11.87 2.66
C LEU A 158 8.27 -11.06 1.42
N HIS A 159 9.24 -10.74 0.57
CA HIS A 159 8.97 -10.03 -0.68
C HIS A 159 8.06 -10.86 -1.60
N THR A 160 8.38 -12.12 -1.81
CA THR A 160 7.63 -13.01 -2.70
C THR A 160 6.26 -13.42 -2.13
N ALA A 161 6.07 -13.41 -0.81
CA ALA A 161 4.78 -13.70 -0.20
C ALA A 161 3.67 -12.73 -0.64
N LEU A 162 4.01 -11.48 -0.93
CA LEU A 162 3.07 -10.53 -1.52
C LEU A 162 3.15 -10.56 -3.06
N ALA A 163 4.35 -10.50 -3.63
CA ALA A 163 4.56 -10.37 -5.07
C ALA A 163 4.09 -11.60 -5.85
N GLY A 164 4.28 -12.82 -5.31
CA GLY A 164 3.92 -14.07 -6.00
C GLY A 164 2.42 -14.23 -6.30
N GLY A 165 1.55 -13.67 -5.43
CA GLY A 165 0.10 -13.68 -5.67
C GLY A 165 -0.39 -12.53 -6.57
N VAL A 166 0.40 -11.47 -6.70
CA VAL A 166 0.05 -10.27 -7.48
C VAL A 166 0.58 -10.37 -8.91
N GLN A 167 1.77 -10.92 -9.12
CA GLN A 167 2.42 -10.95 -10.43
C GLN A 167 1.60 -11.67 -11.52
N ASP A 168 0.96 -12.78 -11.18
CA ASP A 168 0.19 -13.58 -12.16
C ASP A 168 -1.10 -12.89 -12.63
N ASN A 169 -1.59 -11.89 -11.86
CA ASN A 169 -2.85 -11.18 -12.13
C ASN A 169 -2.66 -9.68 -12.35
N PHE A 170 -1.43 -9.18 -12.40
CA PHE A 170 -1.13 -7.76 -12.52
C PHE A 170 -0.88 -7.37 -13.98
N ALA A 171 -1.73 -6.52 -14.53
CA ALA A 171 -1.59 -6.01 -15.88
C ALA A 171 -0.50 -4.91 -15.93
N GLU A 172 0.78 -5.31 -15.92
CA GLU A 172 1.93 -4.40 -15.81
C GLU A 172 1.93 -3.28 -16.86
N VAL A 173 1.68 -3.64 -18.12
CA VAL A 173 1.66 -2.65 -19.22
C VAL A 173 0.55 -1.62 -19.00
N MET A 174 -0.63 -2.05 -18.55
CA MET A 174 -1.73 -1.15 -18.21
C MET A 174 -1.36 -0.26 -17.02
N HIS A 175 -0.75 -0.81 -15.98
CA HIS A 175 -0.28 -0.05 -14.83
C HIS A 175 0.72 1.05 -15.24
N PHE A 176 1.74 0.71 -16.03
CA PHE A 176 2.69 1.69 -16.55
C PHE A 176 2.00 2.73 -17.43
N ALA A 177 1.08 2.32 -18.32
CA ALA A 177 0.35 3.25 -19.19
C ALA A 177 -0.46 4.27 -18.37
N VAL A 178 -1.13 3.82 -17.31
CA VAL A 178 -1.87 4.68 -16.38
C VAL A 178 -0.95 5.67 -15.69
N VAL A 179 0.11 5.21 -15.04
CA VAL A 179 1.05 6.09 -14.33
C VAL A 179 1.74 7.07 -15.29
N CYS A 180 2.10 6.62 -16.48
CA CYS A 180 2.70 7.50 -17.50
C CYS A 180 1.74 8.58 -18.01
N ALA A 181 0.42 8.30 -18.03
CA ALA A 181 -0.59 9.25 -18.46
C ALA A 181 -1.04 10.19 -17.34
N GLU A 182 -1.22 9.66 -16.14
CA GLU A 182 -1.91 10.35 -15.04
C GLU A 182 -0.97 11.01 -14.04
N ASP A 183 0.19 10.39 -13.76
CA ASP A 183 1.02 10.74 -12.61
C ASP A 183 2.37 11.34 -12.99
N LEU A 184 3.18 10.60 -13.76
CA LEU A 184 4.57 10.96 -14.05
C LEU A 184 4.72 12.35 -14.68
N PRO A 185 3.82 12.83 -15.59
CA PRO A 185 3.92 14.18 -16.15
C PRO A 185 3.81 15.30 -15.11
N ARG A 186 3.33 14.99 -13.90
CA ARG A 186 3.15 15.93 -12.79
C ARG A 186 4.25 15.85 -11.73
N VAL A 187 5.20 14.92 -11.87
CA VAL A 187 6.35 14.84 -10.98
C VAL A 187 7.31 15.99 -11.28
N GLY A 188 7.30 16.98 -10.39
CA GLY A 188 8.15 18.16 -10.48
C GLY A 188 9.36 18.12 -9.56
N PRO A 189 10.10 19.25 -9.46
CA PRO A 189 11.28 19.36 -8.60
C PRO A 189 10.99 19.09 -7.11
N ALA A 190 9.80 19.45 -6.62
CA ALA A 190 9.41 19.25 -5.23
C ALA A 190 9.24 17.76 -4.90
N GLU A 191 8.52 17.00 -5.74
CA GLU A 191 8.32 15.56 -5.60
C GLU A 191 9.65 14.81 -5.73
N MET A 192 10.51 15.24 -6.66
CA MET A 192 11.86 14.70 -6.81
C MET A 192 12.72 14.94 -5.56
N ALA A 193 12.67 16.13 -4.98
CA ALA A 193 13.41 16.47 -3.77
C ALA A 193 12.90 15.65 -2.56
N ALA A 194 11.57 15.54 -2.41
CA ALA A 194 10.95 14.73 -1.37
C ALA A 194 11.36 13.26 -1.47
N SER A 195 11.35 12.67 -2.67
CA SER A 195 11.79 11.29 -2.89
C SER A 195 13.26 11.10 -2.52
N ARG A 196 14.15 11.99 -2.95
CA ARG A 196 15.60 11.93 -2.65
C ARG A 196 15.90 11.99 -1.15
N ALA A 197 15.06 12.65 -0.37
CA ALA A 197 15.23 12.77 1.08
C ALA A 197 14.88 11.48 1.84
N THR A 198 14.36 10.43 1.17
CA THR A 198 13.99 9.15 1.76
C THR A 198 15.06 8.09 1.55
N ARG A 199 14.97 6.98 2.31
CA ARG A 199 15.78 5.77 2.10
C ARG A 199 15.51 5.12 0.73
N PHE A 200 14.30 5.24 0.22
CA PHE A 200 13.89 4.72 -1.09
C PHE A 200 14.47 5.53 -2.26
N GLY A 201 14.79 6.81 -2.05
CA GLY A 201 15.40 7.67 -3.06
C GLY A 201 14.55 7.78 -4.33
N THR A 202 15.23 7.85 -5.49
CA THR A 202 14.56 7.97 -6.80
C THR A 202 14.42 6.63 -7.55
N SER A 203 14.73 5.49 -6.92
CA SER A 203 14.78 4.19 -7.61
C SER A 203 13.49 3.86 -8.37
N PHE A 204 12.32 4.13 -7.77
CA PHE A 204 11.04 3.94 -8.44
C PHE A 204 10.82 4.96 -9.57
N LEU A 205 11.17 6.23 -9.35
CA LEU A 205 11.06 7.28 -10.37
C LEU A 205 11.87 6.94 -11.61
N ASP A 206 13.10 6.48 -11.44
CA ASP A 206 14.01 6.13 -12.54
C ASP A 206 13.45 4.95 -13.35
N LEU A 207 12.90 3.93 -12.69
CA LEU A 207 12.26 2.78 -13.32
C LEU A 207 11.07 3.22 -14.18
N TYR A 208 10.15 3.99 -13.59
CA TYR A 208 8.95 4.44 -14.30
C TYR A 208 9.26 5.42 -15.43
N ALA A 209 10.22 6.33 -15.24
CA ALA A 209 10.68 7.22 -16.30
C ALA A 209 11.25 6.44 -17.50
N GLN A 210 11.94 5.32 -17.25
CA GLN A 210 12.42 4.45 -18.35
C GLN A 210 11.27 3.78 -19.11
N ALA A 211 10.28 3.23 -18.39
CA ALA A 211 9.11 2.60 -19.00
C ALA A 211 8.29 3.61 -19.80
N CYS A 212 8.02 4.79 -19.25
CA CYS A 212 7.21 5.82 -19.88
C CYS A 212 7.82 6.39 -21.17
N ARG A 213 9.15 6.41 -21.29
CA ARG A 213 9.78 6.78 -22.57
C ARG A 213 9.48 5.83 -23.72
N LYS A 214 9.04 4.60 -23.42
CA LYS A 214 8.74 3.55 -24.41
C LYS A 214 7.25 3.38 -24.68
N LEU A 215 6.38 3.98 -23.86
CA LEU A 215 4.94 3.85 -23.96
C LEU A 215 4.32 5.08 -24.64
N PRO A 216 3.59 4.92 -25.76
CA PRO A 216 2.97 6.01 -26.49
C PRO A 216 1.63 6.42 -25.84
N VAL A 217 1.67 6.94 -24.62
CA VAL A 217 0.49 7.41 -23.90
C VAL A 217 0.36 8.93 -23.99
N ARG A 218 -0.88 9.44 -23.86
CA ARG A 218 -1.16 10.86 -23.75
C ARG A 218 -1.41 11.22 -22.29
N PRO A 219 -0.94 12.38 -21.81
CA PRO A 219 -1.28 12.85 -20.48
C PRO A 219 -2.79 12.97 -20.27
N ALA A 220 -3.24 12.68 -19.05
CA ALA A 220 -4.63 12.86 -18.67
C ALA A 220 -5.03 14.35 -18.80
N PRO A 221 -6.28 14.64 -19.20
CA PRO A 221 -6.74 16.01 -19.35
C PRO A 221 -6.81 16.74 -17.99
N PRO A 222 -6.66 18.07 -17.93
CA PRO A 222 -6.71 18.84 -16.68
C PRO A 222 -7.94 18.56 -15.82
N ALA A 223 -9.11 18.40 -16.44
CA ALA A 223 -10.36 18.10 -15.73
C ALA A 223 -10.33 16.77 -14.94
N PHE A 224 -9.45 15.84 -15.26
CA PHE A 224 -9.24 14.59 -14.49
C PHE A 224 -8.76 14.86 -13.06
N TYR A 225 -8.07 15.96 -12.84
CA TYR A 225 -7.49 16.32 -11.52
C TYR A 225 -8.43 17.18 -10.67
N GLU A 226 -9.60 17.54 -11.21
CA GLU A 226 -10.62 18.28 -10.47
C GLU A 226 -11.38 17.33 -9.53
N PRO A 227 -11.59 17.70 -8.25
CA PRO A 227 -12.36 16.89 -7.32
C PRO A 227 -13.84 16.84 -7.71
N PRO A 228 -14.56 15.75 -7.40
CA PRO A 228 -16.00 15.72 -7.57
C PRO A 228 -16.68 16.64 -6.55
N THR A 229 -17.73 17.36 -7.00
CA THR A 229 -18.49 18.35 -6.19
C THR A 229 -19.87 17.84 -5.77
N ALA A 230 -20.22 16.61 -6.16
CA ALA A 230 -21.56 16.05 -5.93
C ALA A 230 -21.79 15.74 -4.43
N ASN A 231 -23.00 16.05 -3.96
CA ASN A 231 -23.44 15.74 -2.60
C ASN A 231 -23.92 14.27 -2.48
N VAL A 232 -23.02 13.33 -2.77
CA VAL A 232 -23.24 11.89 -2.62
C VAL A 232 -22.52 11.43 -1.35
N PRO A 233 -23.12 10.52 -0.54
CA PRO A 233 -22.45 9.98 0.64
C PRO A 233 -21.19 9.21 0.26
N VAL A 234 -20.04 9.57 0.86
CA VAL A 234 -18.74 8.93 0.62
C VAL A 234 -18.16 8.45 1.95
N LEU A 235 -17.92 7.15 2.06
CA LEU A 235 -17.22 6.53 3.17
C LEU A 235 -15.77 6.28 2.77
N ILE A 236 -14.82 6.87 3.48
CA ILE A 236 -13.38 6.65 3.30
C ILE A 236 -12.86 5.76 4.42
N LEU A 237 -12.08 4.74 4.04
CA LEU A 237 -11.36 3.87 4.95
C LEU A 237 -9.86 3.97 4.65
N SER A 238 -9.04 4.08 5.70
CA SER A 238 -7.57 4.11 5.56
C SER A 238 -6.88 3.28 6.63
N GLY A 239 -5.85 2.54 6.25
CA GLY A 239 -4.96 1.89 7.18
C GLY A 239 -3.89 2.87 7.70
N GLY A 240 -3.69 2.94 9.01
CA GLY A 240 -2.71 3.84 9.64
C GLY A 240 -1.25 3.45 9.34
N ALA A 241 -1.02 2.20 8.96
CA ALA A 241 0.30 1.67 8.57
C ALA A 241 0.44 1.42 7.06
N ASP A 242 -0.44 2.00 6.24
CA ASP A 242 -0.43 1.83 4.78
C ASP A 242 0.80 2.50 4.15
N PRO A 243 1.67 1.77 3.42
CA PRO A 243 2.89 2.30 2.80
C PRO A 243 2.66 2.99 1.46
N VAL A 244 1.42 3.03 0.97
CA VAL A 244 1.09 3.48 -0.40
C VAL A 244 0.05 4.57 -0.43
N THR A 245 -1.04 4.35 0.33
CA THR A 245 -2.19 5.24 0.41
C THR A 245 -2.55 5.52 1.88
N PRO A 246 -1.58 6.07 2.67
CA PRO A 246 -1.80 6.37 4.08
C PRO A 246 -2.94 7.39 4.28
N PRO A 247 -3.43 7.56 5.53
CA PRO A 247 -4.59 8.39 5.85
C PRO A 247 -4.54 9.81 5.27
N ARG A 248 -3.36 10.41 5.12
CA ARG A 248 -3.19 11.76 4.57
C ARG A 248 -3.84 11.97 3.20
N HIS A 249 -3.89 10.92 2.36
CA HIS A 249 -4.55 10.97 1.05
C HIS A 249 -6.07 10.96 1.19
N GLY A 250 -6.61 10.14 2.11
CA GLY A 250 -8.04 10.16 2.46
C GLY A 250 -8.47 11.48 3.08
N GLU A 251 -7.65 12.04 3.97
CA GLU A 251 -7.88 13.35 4.59
C GLU A 251 -7.92 14.49 3.56
N ALA A 252 -7.05 14.43 2.54
CA ALA A 252 -7.04 15.43 1.47
C ALA A 252 -8.37 15.43 0.71
N ILE A 253 -8.83 14.27 0.27
CA ILE A 253 -10.11 14.12 -0.43
C ILE A 253 -11.31 14.44 0.48
N ALA A 254 -11.26 14.08 1.75
CA ALA A 254 -12.33 14.38 2.69
C ALA A 254 -12.59 15.88 2.85
N LYS A 255 -11.58 16.73 2.67
CA LYS A 255 -11.72 18.19 2.72
C LYS A 255 -12.44 18.78 1.51
N GLU A 256 -12.45 18.06 0.39
CA GLU A 256 -12.98 18.51 -0.89
C GLU A 256 -14.41 17.99 -1.14
N LEU A 257 -14.85 16.95 -0.40
CA LEU A 257 -16.15 16.33 -0.56
C LEU A 257 -17.19 16.89 0.42
N PRO A 258 -18.40 17.26 -0.04
CA PRO A 258 -19.40 17.89 0.83
C PRO A 258 -20.07 16.92 1.81
N ASN A 259 -20.09 15.60 1.53
CA ASN A 259 -20.80 14.59 2.30
C ASN A 259 -19.93 13.35 2.51
N VAL A 260 -19.01 13.41 3.47
CA VAL A 260 -17.99 12.39 3.66
C VAL A 260 -17.78 12.05 5.12
N ARG A 261 -17.44 10.80 5.39
CA ARG A 261 -16.79 10.37 6.64
C ARG A 261 -15.53 9.57 6.34
N HIS A 262 -14.48 9.86 7.07
CA HIS A 262 -13.20 9.18 6.96
C HIS A 262 -12.90 8.45 8.27
N PHE A 263 -12.71 7.13 8.18
CA PHE A 263 -12.32 6.29 9.31
C PHE A 263 -10.94 5.70 9.07
N VAL A 264 -10.09 5.81 10.07
CA VAL A 264 -8.73 5.27 10.05
C VAL A 264 -8.67 4.06 10.97
N ALA A 265 -8.14 2.93 10.46
CA ALA A 265 -7.79 1.77 11.26
C ALA A 265 -6.29 1.85 11.63
N PRO A 266 -5.90 2.24 12.86
CA PRO A 266 -4.54 2.69 13.17
C PRO A 266 -3.46 1.66 12.89
N HIS A 267 -3.79 0.38 13.03
CA HIS A 267 -2.84 -0.74 12.95
C HIS A 267 -2.94 -1.57 11.67
N LEU A 268 -3.86 -1.22 10.78
CA LEU A 268 -3.99 -1.90 9.49
C LEU A 268 -3.07 -1.29 8.41
N GLY A 269 -2.69 -2.12 7.45
CA GLY A 269 -1.92 -1.74 6.28
C GLY A 269 -2.83 -1.37 5.10
N HIS A 270 -2.42 -1.76 3.89
CA HIS A 270 -3.13 -1.44 2.65
C HIS A 270 -4.37 -2.33 2.48
N GLY A 271 -5.55 -1.70 2.53
CA GLY A 271 -6.84 -2.38 2.43
C GLY A 271 -7.46 -2.69 3.80
N VAL A 272 -8.53 -1.96 4.11
CA VAL A 272 -9.28 -2.03 5.39
C VAL A 272 -10.61 -2.79 5.22
N SER A 273 -11.21 -2.73 4.05
CA SER A 273 -12.58 -3.20 3.78
C SER A 273 -12.87 -4.65 4.17
N GLY A 274 -11.86 -5.53 4.13
CA GLY A 274 -11.99 -6.95 4.49
C GLY A 274 -11.66 -7.27 5.94
N GLN A 275 -11.33 -6.27 6.78
CA GLN A 275 -10.75 -6.50 8.09
C GLN A 275 -11.73 -6.20 9.23
N GLY A 276 -11.74 -7.08 10.24
CA GLY A 276 -12.51 -6.89 11.47
C GLY A 276 -13.97 -6.54 11.24
N CYS A 277 -14.41 -5.38 11.73
CA CYS A 277 -15.79 -4.89 11.60
C CYS A 277 -16.06 -4.09 10.31
N ALA A 278 -15.05 -3.85 9.47
CA ALA A 278 -15.21 -3.02 8.27
C ALA A 278 -16.28 -3.57 7.29
N PRO A 279 -16.39 -4.90 7.02
CA PRO A 279 -17.43 -5.41 6.14
C PRO A 279 -18.85 -5.09 6.60
N GLU A 280 -19.12 -5.19 7.90
CA GLU A 280 -20.42 -4.84 8.48
C GLU A 280 -20.70 -3.33 8.38
N LEU A 281 -19.72 -2.51 8.70
CA LEU A 281 -19.79 -1.06 8.61
C LEU A 281 -20.08 -0.62 7.17
N ILE A 282 -19.39 -1.17 6.18
CA ILE A 282 -19.64 -0.94 4.75
C ILE A 282 -21.05 -1.39 4.38
N GLY A 283 -21.46 -2.57 4.81
CA GLY A 283 -22.79 -3.10 4.54
C GLY A 283 -23.90 -2.21 5.07
N ARG A 284 -23.77 -1.68 6.29
CA ARG A 284 -24.73 -0.71 6.88
C ARG A 284 -24.75 0.59 6.08
N PHE A 285 -23.60 1.14 5.74
CA PHE A 285 -23.46 2.36 4.95
C PHE A 285 -24.10 2.23 3.56
N VAL A 286 -23.83 1.14 2.85
CA VAL A 286 -24.38 0.89 1.51
C VAL A 286 -25.90 0.70 1.54
N ARG A 287 -26.45 -0.02 2.53
CA ARG A 287 -27.92 -0.16 2.68
C ARG A 287 -28.60 1.17 2.95
N ALA A 288 -28.05 1.96 3.86
CA ALA A 288 -28.57 3.28 4.22
C ALA A 288 -28.39 4.34 3.13
N ALA A 289 -27.41 4.17 2.25
CA ALA A 289 -26.89 5.22 1.38
C ALA A 289 -26.61 6.53 2.17
N GLY A 290 -25.97 6.41 3.31
CA GLY A 290 -25.73 7.52 4.24
C GLY A 290 -25.07 7.07 5.53
N PHE A 291 -24.98 7.98 6.49
CA PHE A 291 -24.26 7.78 7.75
C PHE A 291 -25.15 7.48 8.96
N THR A 292 -26.42 7.19 8.70
CA THR A 292 -27.40 6.73 9.69
C THR A 292 -28.14 5.54 9.11
N ASP A 293 -28.17 4.43 9.83
CA ASP A 293 -28.80 3.21 9.36
C ASP A 293 -30.35 3.29 9.46
N ASP A 294 -31.04 2.25 8.99
CA ASP A 294 -32.49 2.11 8.97
C ASP A 294 -33.16 2.12 10.36
N GLN A 295 -32.35 1.94 11.43
CA GLN A 295 -32.79 2.01 12.82
C GLN A 295 -32.51 3.40 13.45
N GLY A 296 -32.04 4.37 12.68
CA GLY A 296 -31.64 5.70 13.15
C GLY A 296 -30.32 5.74 13.91
N LYS A 297 -29.52 4.66 13.86
CA LYS A 297 -28.24 4.58 14.55
C LYS A 297 -27.10 5.11 13.67
N PRO A 298 -26.24 6.00 14.18
CA PRO A 298 -25.08 6.49 13.45
C PRO A 298 -24.13 5.36 13.03
N ILE A 299 -23.54 5.49 11.86
CA ILE A 299 -22.46 4.62 11.38
C ILE A 299 -21.16 5.23 11.82
N GLU A 300 -20.49 4.57 12.76
CA GLU A 300 -19.28 5.04 13.42
C GLU A 300 -18.12 4.05 13.20
N GLY A 301 -16.91 4.59 13.09
CA GLY A 301 -15.69 3.81 12.85
C GLY A 301 -14.98 3.31 14.11
N SER A 302 -15.50 3.57 15.32
CA SER A 302 -14.83 3.29 16.60
C SER A 302 -14.44 1.82 16.83
N CYS A 303 -15.04 0.89 16.12
CA CYS A 303 -14.65 -0.52 16.14
C CYS A 303 -13.30 -0.76 15.45
N LEU A 304 -12.92 0.08 14.49
CA LEU A 304 -11.63 -0.02 13.78
C LEU A 304 -10.46 0.37 14.69
N ASP A 305 -10.68 1.30 15.63
CA ASP A 305 -9.67 1.72 16.61
C ASP A 305 -9.26 0.57 17.56
N LYS A 306 -10.16 -0.41 17.73
CA LYS A 306 -9.96 -1.56 18.63
C LYS A 306 -9.28 -2.74 17.96
N LEU A 307 -9.02 -2.68 16.66
CA LEU A 307 -8.31 -3.74 15.96
C LEU A 307 -6.87 -3.81 16.45
N PRO A 308 -6.38 -5.01 16.87
CA PRO A 308 -5.05 -5.11 17.45
C PRO A 308 -3.95 -4.90 16.41
N ALA A 309 -2.82 -4.36 16.84
CA ALA A 309 -1.61 -4.37 16.06
C ALA A 309 -1.10 -5.81 15.87
N ALA A 310 -0.52 -6.13 14.71
CA ALA A 310 0.17 -7.39 14.53
C ALA A 310 1.31 -7.53 15.59
N PRO A 311 1.40 -8.64 16.31
CA PRO A 311 2.46 -8.83 17.29
C PRO A 311 3.83 -8.87 16.60
N VAL A 312 4.86 -8.38 17.29
CA VAL A 312 6.23 -8.47 16.79
C VAL A 312 6.64 -9.95 16.69
N PHE A 313 7.25 -10.33 15.57
CA PHE A 313 7.77 -11.67 15.39
C PHE A 313 9.02 -11.87 16.28
N LEU A 314 8.96 -12.88 17.14
CA LEU A 314 10.07 -13.34 17.96
C LEU A 314 10.47 -14.72 17.44
N ALA A 315 11.66 -14.83 16.88
CA ALA A 315 12.16 -16.12 16.44
C ALA A 315 12.24 -17.09 17.63
N PRO A 316 11.78 -18.36 17.48
CA PRO A 316 11.96 -19.36 18.52
C PRO A 316 13.43 -19.46 18.94
N ALA A 317 13.69 -19.57 20.24
CA ALA A 317 15.04 -19.88 20.73
C ALA A 317 15.49 -21.18 20.06
N THR A 318 16.63 -21.16 19.37
CA THR A 318 17.24 -22.37 18.85
C THR A 318 17.57 -23.26 20.06
N ARG A 319 16.84 -24.37 20.24
CA ARG A 319 17.31 -25.39 21.19
C ARG A 319 18.71 -25.80 20.76
N PRO A 320 19.67 -25.87 21.67
CA PRO A 320 20.93 -26.55 21.38
C PRO A 320 20.57 -27.94 20.81
N THR A 321 21.10 -28.27 19.65
CA THR A 321 21.05 -29.66 19.16
C THR A 321 21.86 -30.49 20.13
N GLU A 322 21.22 -30.97 21.21
CA GLU A 322 21.75 -32.11 21.96
C GLU A 322 21.89 -33.23 20.96
N GLY A 323 23.11 -33.72 20.84
CA GLY A 323 23.53 -34.62 19.80
C GLY A 323 22.56 -35.79 19.64
N MET A 324 21.84 -35.80 18.53
CA MET A 324 21.14 -36.97 18.05
C MET A 324 22.21 -37.95 17.55
N GLN A 325 22.76 -38.76 18.46
CA GLN A 325 23.41 -40.00 18.08
C GLN A 325 22.35 -40.81 17.32
N ARG A 326 22.57 -40.99 16.03
CA ARG A 326 21.78 -41.91 15.23
C ARG A 326 22.12 -43.33 15.70
N PRO A 327 21.12 -44.22 15.85
CA PRO A 327 21.34 -45.64 16.13
C PRO A 327 22.06 -46.36 14.99
#